data_9d5fb2148e2378488a5d876c4cdb7626
#
_entry.id   9d5fb2148e2378488a5d876c4cdb7626
#
_cell.length_a   1.000
_cell.length_b   1.000
_cell.length_c   1.000
_cell.angle_alpha   90.00
_cell.angle_beta   90.00
_cell.angle_gamma   90.00
#
_symmetry.space_group_name_H-M   'P 1'
#
loop_
_entity.id
_entity.type
_entity.pdbx_description
1 polymer ?
#
loop_
_entity_poly.entity_id
_entity_poly.type
_entity_poly.pdbx_seq_one_letter_code
_entity_poly.pdbx_strand_id
1 'polypeptide(L)'
;NLGPLIATEMTRCIQCTRCVRFGQEIAGIKELGLLNRGENLEISTYIEHSLESELSGNIIDLCPVGALTSKPFRFRARAWELVQSPSIAPHDCLGSNIYWHSRRGEIMRAVPRENEAINETWLSDRDRYSYLAIHSQERLTKPHIKENGQWFMVDWETALEKVVVEFKKILQQYGPHAMGALASPSSTT
;
A
#
# COMPACT_ATOMS: atom_id res chain seq x y z
N ASN A 1 -12.50 14.48 9.26
CA ASN A 1 -11.24 13.96 8.72
C ASN A 1 -11.20 12.44 8.90
N LEU A 2 -11.14 11.68 7.79
CA LEU A 2 -11.16 10.21 7.81
C LEU A 2 -9.77 9.56 7.95
N GLY A 3 -8.75 10.29 8.34
CA GLY A 3 -7.40 9.77 8.52
C GLY A 3 -6.41 10.24 7.43
N PRO A 4 -5.20 9.62 7.37
CA PRO A 4 -4.13 10.08 6.48
C PRO A 4 -4.31 9.66 5.01
N LEU A 5 -5.09 8.63 4.73
CA LEU A 5 -5.19 8.02 3.40
C LEU A 5 -6.32 8.60 2.55
N ILE A 6 -7.43 9.00 3.19
CA ILE A 6 -8.67 9.38 2.50
C ILE A 6 -8.96 10.87 2.70
N ALA A 7 -9.13 11.56 1.57
CA ALA A 7 -9.58 12.95 1.54
C ALA A 7 -11.10 13.00 1.32
N THR A 8 -11.75 13.90 2.03
CA THR A 8 -13.20 14.11 1.96
C THR A 8 -13.53 15.42 1.26
N GLU A 9 -14.56 15.41 0.42
CA GLU A 9 -15.19 16.56 -0.21
C GLU A 9 -16.70 16.35 -0.13
N MET A 10 -17.28 16.54 1.05
CA MET A 10 -18.66 16.14 1.32
C MET A 10 -19.71 16.97 0.59
N THR A 11 -19.34 18.11 0.05
CA THR A 11 -20.22 18.89 -0.86
C THR A 11 -20.60 18.12 -2.13
N ARG A 12 -19.81 17.09 -2.50
CA ARG A 12 -20.11 16.19 -3.63
C ARG A 12 -20.94 14.97 -3.25
N CYS A 13 -21.13 14.74 -1.95
CA CYS A 13 -21.78 13.51 -1.48
C CYS A 13 -23.26 13.50 -1.86
N ILE A 14 -23.69 12.39 -2.48
CA ILE A 14 -25.10 12.13 -2.83
C ILE A 14 -25.79 11.21 -1.83
N GLN A 15 -25.17 10.95 -0.70
CA GLN A 15 -25.70 10.14 0.41
C GLN A 15 -26.12 8.72 0.00
N CYS A 16 -25.44 8.15 -1.00
CA CYS A 16 -25.76 6.83 -1.55
C CYS A 16 -25.40 5.66 -0.61
N THR A 17 -24.76 5.92 0.51
CA THR A 17 -24.40 4.98 1.58
C THR A 17 -23.46 3.82 1.21
N ARG A 18 -22.94 3.74 -0.01
CA ARG A 18 -22.06 2.65 -0.46
C ARG A 18 -20.83 2.46 0.44
N CYS A 19 -20.19 3.58 0.87
CA CYS A 19 -19.05 3.55 1.77
C CYS A 19 -19.40 3.02 3.17
N VAL A 20 -20.58 3.37 3.68
CA VAL A 20 -21.08 2.88 4.99
C VAL A 20 -21.39 1.39 4.90
N ARG A 21 -22.11 0.97 3.85
CA ARG A 21 -22.47 -0.44 3.64
C ARG A 21 -21.23 -1.32 3.41
N PHE A 22 -20.24 -0.82 2.67
CA PHE A 22 -18.97 -1.53 2.52
C PHE A 22 -18.31 -1.81 3.86
N GLY A 23 -18.20 -0.79 4.73
CA GLY A 23 -17.65 -0.96 6.08
C GLY A 23 -18.39 -2.01 6.89
N GLN A 24 -19.73 -1.99 6.85
CA GLN A 24 -20.57 -2.89 7.65
C GLN A 24 -20.66 -4.32 7.10
N GLU A 25 -20.80 -4.47 5.77
CA GLU A 25 -21.14 -5.74 5.15
C GLU A 25 -19.90 -6.50 4.64
N ILE A 26 -18.86 -5.79 4.19
CA ILE A 26 -17.65 -6.38 3.60
C ILE A 26 -16.46 -6.31 4.55
N ALA A 27 -16.10 -5.11 5.03
CA ALA A 27 -14.98 -4.94 5.95
C ALA A 27 -15.27 -5.39 7.38
N GLY A 28 -16.54 -5.57 7.75
CA GLY A 28 -16.96 -6.00 9.09
C GLY A 28 -16.77 -4.97 10.19
N ILE A 29 -16.47 -3.71 9.84
CA ILE A 29 -16.14 -2.62 10.78
C ILE A 29 -17.08 -1.44 10.54
N LYS A 30 -17.75 -0.98 11.61
CA LYS A 30 -18.71 0.13 11.56
C LYS A 30 -18.04 1.46 11.92
N GLU A 31 -17.08 1.90 11.12
CA GLU A 31 -16.39 3.18 11.36
C GLU A 31 -17.13 4.37 10.74
N LEU A 32 -17.80 4.16 9.61
CA LEU A 32 -18.64 5.17 8.97
C LEU A 32 -20.11 4.94 9.30
N GLY A 33 -20.81 6.03 9.51
CA GLY A 33 -22.24 6.02 9.76
C GLY A 33 -22.96 7.20 9.10
N LEU A 34 -24.28 7.18 9.25
CA LEU A 34 -25.15 8.26 8.86
C LEU A 34 -25.47 9.08 10.12
N LEU A 35 -25.11 10.34 10.10
CA LEU A 35 -25.43 11.30 11.15
C LEU A 35 -26.59 12.18 10.67
N ASN A 36 -27.42 12.59 11.61
CA ASN A 36 -28.59 13.42 11.35
C ASN A 36 -29.66 12.73 10.45
N ARG A 37 -30.59 13.51 9.89
CA ARG A 37 -31.68 13.03 9.05
C ARG A 37 -32.16 14.11 8.09
N GLY A 38 -32.88 13.69 7.04
CA GLY A 38 -33.44 14.60 6.05
C GLY A 38 -32.36 15.36 5.29
N GLU A 39 -32.54 16.66 5.14
CA GLU A 39 -31.59 17.52 4.39
C GLU A 39 -30.22 17.67 5.08
N ASN A 40 -30.17 17.40 6.37
CA ASN A 40 -28.93 17.48 7.17
C ASN A 40 -28.23 16.12 7.29
N LEU A 41 -28.62 15.11 6.51
CA LEU A 41 -27.98 13.80 6.53
C LEU A 41 -26.53 13.90 6.08
N GLU A 42 -25.60 13.44 6.91
CA GLU A 42 -24.16 13.46 6.65
C GLU A 42 -23.54 12.08 6.87
N ILE A 43 -22.60 11.74 6.00
CA ILE A 43 -21.75 10.54 6.18
C ILE A 43 -20.48 10.97 6.89
N SER A 44 -20.29 10.45 8.11
CA SER A 44 -19.14 10.77 8.93
C SER A 44 -18.78 9.62 9.86
N THR A 45 -17.64 9.74 10.54
CA THR A 45 -17.29 8.85 11.65
C THR A 45 -17.97 9.30 12.92
N TYR A 46 -18.32 8.34 13.77
CA TYR A 46 -18.80 8.65 15.11
C TYR A 46 -17.60 9.06 15.98
N ILE A 47 -17.66 10.24 16.61
CA ILE A 47 -16.62 10.76 17.53
C ILE A 47 -15.26 11.04 16.84
N GLU A 48 -15.23 11.66 15.66
CA GLU A 48 -13.99 12.12 14.98
C GLU A 48 -12.86 11.08 14.88
N HIS A 49 -13.18 9.77 14.91
CA HIS A 49 -12.21 8.71 14.71
C HIS A 49 -11.74 8.68 13.26
N SER A 50 -10.45 8.40 13.07
CA SER A 50 -9.91 8.03 11.75
C SER A 50 -10.39 6.63 11.38
N LEU A 51 -10.44 6.34 10.09
CA LEU A 51 -10.65 4.98 9.60
C LEU A 51 -9.39 4.16 9.86
N GLU A 52 -9.52 3.06 10.60
CA GLU A 52 -8.42 2.17 10.97
C GLU A 52 -8.45 0.84 10.22
N SER A 53 -9.55 0.57 9.50
CA SER A 53 -9.67 -0.62 8.67
C SER A 53 -8.59 -0.70 7.60
N GLU A 54 -7.91 -1.83 7.51
CA GLU A 54 -6.93 -2.12 6.44
C GLU A 54 -7.56 -2.22 5.04
N LEU A 55 -8.88 -2.14 4.93
CA LEU A 55 -9.65 -2.11 3.69
C LEU A 55 -10.21 -0.72 3.38
N SER A 56 -9.84 0.29 4.16
CA SER A 56 -10.47 1.62 4.10
C SER A 56 -10.37 2.27 2.71
N GLY A 57 -9.31 2.04 1.98
CA GLY A 57 -9.09 2.59 0.64
C GLY A 57 -10.11 2.17 -0.41
N ASN A 58 -10.84 1.07 -0.21
CA ASN A 58 -11.85 0.61 -1.16
C ASN A 58 -13.05 1.56 -1.27
N ILE A 59 -13.35 2.34 -0.23
CA ILE A 59 -14.43 3.33 -0.30
C ILE A 59 -14.15 4.45 -1.30
N ILE A 60 -12.90 4.65 -1.69
CA ILE A 60 -12.50 5.60 -2.73
C ILE A 60 -13.02 5.12 -4.08
N ASP A 61 -12.85 3.83 -4.39
CA ASP A 61 -13.29 3.24 -5.66
C ASP A 61 -14.82 3.13 -5.72
N LEU A 62 -15.46 2.90 -4.56
CA LEU A 62 -16.92 2.80 -4.44
C LEU A 62 -17.63 4.15 -4.54
N CYS A 63 -16.95 5.26 -4.26
CA CYS A 63 -17.56 6.57 -4.27
C CYS A 63 -17.81 7.09 -5.70
N PRO A 64 -19.08 7.13 -6.19
CA PRO A 64 -19.36 7.43 -7.59
C PRO A 64 -19.17 8.91 -7.96
N VAL A 65 -19.07 9.78 -6.96
CA VAL A 65 -19.04 11.25 -7.16
C VAL A 65 -17.71 11.88 -6.73
N GLY A 66 -16.75 11.07 -6.28
CA GLY A 66 -15.45 11.56 -5.80
C GLY A 66 -15.55 12.42 -4.53
N ALA A 67 -16.55 12.18 -3.69
CA ALA A 67 -16.61 12.76 -2.36
C ALA A 67 -15.52 12.18 -1.46
N LEU A 68 -15.08 10.94 -1.72
CA LEU A 68 -13.98 10.27 -1.09
C LEU A 68 -12.88 10.05 -2.13
N THR A 69 -11.67 10.49 -1.85
CA THR A 69 -10.53 10.41 -2.78
C THR A 69 -9.23 10.06 -2.06
N SER A 70 -8.28 9.48 -2.79
CA SER A 70 -6.96 9.16 -2.23
C SER A 70 -6.17 10.43 -1.95
N LYS A 71 -5.79 10.68 -0.69
CA LYS A 71 -4.94 11.83 -0.33
C LYS A 71 -3.59 11.83 -1.04
N PRO A 72 -2.85 10.71 -1.12
CA PRO A 72 -1.56 10.67 -1.79
C PRO A 72 -1.62 10.94 -3.30
N PHE A 73 -2.75 10.62 -3.93
CA PHE A 73 -2.92 10.77 -5.38
C PHE A 73 -3.66 12.05 -5.78
N ARG A 74 -4.49 12.62 -4.88
CA ARG A 74 -5.34 13.78 -5.16
C ARG A 74 -4.52 14.92 -5.79
N PHE A 75 -5.00 15.48 -6.92
CA PHE A 75 -4.38 16.57 -7.67
C PHE A 75 -3.03 16.26 -8.35
N ARG A 76 -2.54 15.04 -8.33
CA ARG A 76 -1.26 14.68 -8.95
C ARG A 76 -1.36 14.40 -10.45
N ALA A 77 -2.43 13.76 -10.90
CA ALA A 77 -2.65 13.43 -12.31
C ALA A 77 -4.14 13.26 -12.63
N ARG A 78 -4.47 13.33 -13.91
CA ARG A 78 -5.78 12.94 -14.44
C ARG A 78 -5.76 11.48 -14.89
N ALA A 79 -6.93 10.82 -14.86
CA ALA A 79 -7.02 9.39 -15.20
C ALA A 79 -6.53 9.09 -16.62
N TRP A 80 -6.79 9.96 -17.59
CA TRP A 80 -6.38 9.79 -18.99
C TRP A 80 -4.89 10.02 -19.26
N GLU A 81 -4.14 10.58 -18.30
CA GLU A 81 -2.69 10.76 -18.39
C GLU A 81 -1.91 9.53 -17.95
N LEU A 82 -2.61 8.54 -17.40
CA LEU A 82 -2.01 7.38 -16.75
C LEU A 82 -1.96 6.18 -17.70
N VAL A 83 -0.80 5.55 -17.74
CA VAL A 83 -0.61 4.25 -18.36
C VAL A 83 -0.97 3.18 -17.35
N GLN A 84 -1.79 2.22 -17.75
CA GLN A 84 -2.28 1.11 -16.92
C GLN A 84 -1.50 -0.17 -17.23
N SER A 85 -0.86 -0.76 -16.24
CA SER A 85 -0.11 -2.01 -16.38
C SER A 85 -0.64 -3.04 -15.38
N PRO A 86 -1.09 -4.22 -15.84
CA PRO A 86 -1.56 -5.28 -14.95
C PRO A 86 -0.38 -5.87 -14.15
N SER A 87 -0.64 -6.19 -12.89
CA SER A 87 0.35 -6.76 -11.98
C SER A 87 -0.32 -7.55 -10.86
N ILE A 88 0.52 -8.11 -9.99
CA ILE A 88 0.13 -8.75 -8.74
C ILE A 88 0.77 -7.96 -7.59
N ALA A 89 0.04 -7.79 -6.49
CA ALA A 89 0.54 -7.09 -5.32
C ALA A 89 1.73 -7.84 -4.70
N PRO A 90 2.88 -7.17 -4.47
CA PRO A 90 4.11 -7.84 -4.04
C PRO A 90 4.29 -7.91 -2.52
N HIS A 91 3.32 -7.42 -1.73
CA HIS A 91 3.53 -7.18 -0.29
C HIS A 91 2.95 -8.25 0.62
N ASP A 92 2.17 -9.18 0.08
CA ASP A 92 1.62 -10.30 0.82
C ASP A 92 1.56 -11.58 -0.03
N CYS A 93 1.11 -12.68 0.58
CA CYS A 93 0.99 -13.97 -0.10
C CYS A 93 -0.39 -14.20 -0.74
N LEU A 94 -1.32 -13.23 -0.67
CA LEU A 94 -2.66 -13.36 -1.24
C LEU A 94 -2.63 -13.32 -2.77
N GLY A 95 -1.65 -12.60 -3.33
CA GLY A 95 -1.54 -12.46 -4.78
C GLY A 95 -2.62 -11.58 -5.37
N SER A 96 -3.07 -10.56 -4.63
CA SER A 96 -4.10 -9.62 -5.07
C SER A 96 -3.76 -9.03 -6.43
N ASN A 97 -4.72 -9.11 -7.36
CA ASN A 97 -4.56 -8.58 -8.70
C ASN A 97 -4.74 -7.06 -8.70
N ILE A 98 -3.80 -6.36 -9.30
CA ILE A 98 -3.76 -4.90 -9.33
C ILE A 98 -3.44 -4.35 -10.72
N TYR A 99 -3.75 -3.07 -10.91
CA TYR A 99 -3.17 -2.26 -11.97
C TYR A 99 -2.24 -1.21 -11.35
N TRP A 100 -1.02 -1.15 -11.84
CA TRP A 100 -0.19 0.02 -11.63
C TRP A 100 -0.58 1.12 -12.61
N HIS A 101 -0.91 2.27 -12.09
CA HIS A 101 -1.10 3.47 -12.88
C HIS A 101 0.18 4.30 -12.83
N SER A 102 0.83 4.48 -13.96
CA SER A 102 2.08 5.22 -14.06
C SER A 102 1.99 6.40 -15.01
N ARG A 103 2.84 7.40 -14.78
CA ARG A 103 3.02 8.55 -15.65
C ARG A 103 4.50 8.91 -15.70
N ARG A 104 5.07 9.01 -16.92
CA ARG A 104 6.48 9.33 -17.15
C ARG A 104 7.47 8.44 -16.39
N GLY A 105 7.15 7.16 -16.27
CA GLY A 105 7.99 6.19 -15.57
C GLY A 105 7.83 6.16 -14.04
N GLU A 106 6.98 7.01 -13.46
CA GLU A 106 6.68 7.05 -12.03
C GLU A 106 5.34 6.36 -11.74
N ILE A 107 5.30 5.50 -10.72
CA ILE A 107 4.06 4.90 -10.23
C ILE A 107 3.29 5.95 -9.44
N MET A 108 2.07 6.24 -9.88
CA MET A 108 1.22 7.27 -9.30
C MET A 108 0.18 6.72 -8.34
N ARG A 109 -0.34 5.50 -8.60
CA ARG A 109 -1.28 4.78 -7.73
C ARG A 109 -1.39 3.30 -8.08
N ALA A 110 -1.84 2.49 -7.12
CA ALA A 110 -2.34 1.14 -7.34
C ALA A 110 -3.87 1.16 -7.28
N VAL A 111 -4.52 0.41 -8.16
CA VAL A 111 -5.96 0.18 -8.13
C VAL A 111 -6.25 -1.31 -8.28
N PRO A 112 -7.36 -1.83 -7.71
CA PRO A 112 -7.67 -3.24 -7.84
C PRO A 112 -7.95 -3.62 -9.30
N ARG A 113 -7.54 -4.81 -9.68
CA ARG A 113 -7.93 -5.50 -10.90
C ARG A 113 -8.86 -6.63 -10.50
N GLU A 114 -10.02 -6.70 -11.11
CA GLU A 114 -11.02 -7.71 -10.85
C GLU A 114 -10.48 -9.13 -11.08
N ASN A 115 -10.62 -9.98 -10.07
CA ASN A 115 -10.36 -11.41 -10.14
C ASN A 115 -11.21 -12.12 -9.08
N GLU A 116 -12.34 -12.69 -9.50
CA GLU A 116 -13.31 -13.35 -8.63
C GLU A 116 -12.71 -14.48 -7.76
N ALA A 117 -11.67 -15.15 -8.25
CA ALA A 117 -11.06 -16.27 -7.54
C ALA A 117 -10.09 -15.86 -6.43
N ILE A 118 -9.62 -14.60 -6.41
CA ILE A 118 -8.54 -14.15 -5.51
C ILE A 118 -8.97 -12.97 -4.66
N ASN A 119 -9.22 -11.83 -5.26
CA ASN A 119 -9.48 -10.58 -4.55
C ASN A 119 -10.79 -9.91 -4.94
N GLU A 120 -11.61 -10.57 -5.77
CA GLU A 120 -12.82 -9.94 -6.34
C GLU A 120 -12.45 -8.56 -6.93
N THR A 121 -12.92 -7.49 -6.31
CA THR A 121 -12.60 -6.11 -6.65
C THR A 121 -11.95 -5.34 -5.49
N TRP A 122 -11.57 -6.05 -4.43
CA TRP A 122 -11.06 -5.44 -3.21
C TRP A 122 -9.53 -5.42 -3.17
N LEU A 123 -8.99 -4.43 -2.47
CA LEU A 123 -7.55 -4.27 -2.29
C LEU A 123 -7.25 -3.79 -0.86
N SER A 124 -6.26 -4.40 -0.23
CA SER A 124 -5.79 -3.93 1.08
C SER A 124 -5.12 -2.54 0.97
N ASP A 125 -5.17 -1.77 2.03
CA ASP A 125 -4.50 -0.46 2.07
C ASP A 125 -2.98 -0.60 1.98
N ARG A 126 -2.42 -1.71 2.47
CA ARG A 126 -1.02 -2.06 2.28
C ARG A 126 -0.67 -2.12 0.78
N ASP A 127 -1.40 -2.90 0.00
CA ASP A 127 -1.13 -3.07 -1.42
C ASP A 127 -1.43 -1.80 -2.23
N ARG A 128 -2.43 -1.04 -1.77
CA ARG A 128 -2.83 0.21 -2.40
C ARG A 128 -1.80 1.33 -2.26
N TYR A 129 -1.11 1.42 -1.12
CA TYR A 129 -0.28 2.56 -0.77
C TYR A 129 1.21 2.26 -0.61
N SER A 130 1.61 0.98 -0.58
CA SER A 130 3.01 0.58 -0.40
C SER A 130 3.97 1.11 -1.48
N TYR A 131 3.47 1.42 -2.67
CA TYR A 131 4.27 2.05 -3.73
C TYR A 131 4.88 3.40 -3.31
N LEU A 132 4.31 4.07 -2.30
CA LEU A 132 4.86 5.32 -1.77
C LEU A 132 6.27 5.14 -1.21
N ALA A 133 6.59 3.94 -0.70
CA ALA A 133 7.93 3.61 -0.21
C ALA A 133 9.01 3.66 -1.32
N ILE A 134 8.63 3.46 -2.59
CA ILE A 134 9.57 3.57 -3.71
C ILE A 134 10.15 4.98 -3.84
N HIS A 135 9.35 5.99 -3.48
CA HIS A 135 9.70 7.41 -3.56
C HIS A 135 10.21 7.99 -2.24
N SER A 136 10.34 7.16 -1.20
CA SER A 136 10.86 7.61 0.09
C SER A 136 12.34 7.98 -0.01
N GLN A 137 12.72 9.09 0.62
CA GLN A 137 14.12 9.50 0.75
C GLN A 137 14.92 8.55 1.65
N GLU A 138 14.24 7.81 2.52
CA GLU A 138 14.85 6.81 3.39
C GLU A 138 15.19 5.50 2.68
N ARG A 139 14.74 5.34 1.43
CA ARG A 139 15.02 4.13 0.65
C ARG A 139 16.50 4.03 0.34
N LEU A 140 17.09 2.88 0.70
CA LEU A 140 18.46 2.54 0.34
C LEU A 140 18.54 2.28 -1.16
N THR A 141 19.33 3.09 -1.86
CA THR A 141 19.56 2.96 -3.32
C THR A 141 20.89 2.31 -3.65
N LYS A 142 21.77 2.17 -2.68
CA LYS A 142 23.07 1.51 -2.77
C LYS A 142 23.32 0.64 -1.55
N PRO A 143 24.19 -0.38 -1.66
CA PRO A 143 24.59 -1.18 -0.52
C PRO A 143 25.32 -0.33 0.55
N HIS A 144 25.19 -0.74 1.80
CA HIS A 144 25.91 -0.15 2.92
C HIS A 144 26.60 -1.23 3.73
N ILE A 145 27.83 -0.97 4.14
CA ILE A 145 28.61 -1.81 5.04
C ILE A 145 28.78 -1.08 6.37
N LYS A 146 28.60 -1.81 7.46
CA LYS A 146 28.86 -1.29 8.80
C LYS A 146 30.25 -1.67 9.26
N GLU A 147 31.10 -0.69 9.54
CA GLU A 147 32.44 -0.87 10.08
C GLU A 147 32.63 0.06 11.28
N ASN A 148 33.15 -0.49 12.36
CA ASN A 148 33.39 0.25 13.62
C ASN A 148 32.17 1.06 14.11
N GLY A 149 30.97 0.53 13.88
CA GLY A 149 29.72 1.16 14.28
C GLY A 149 29.17 2.22 13.30
N GLN A 150 29.90 2.58 12.27
CA GLN A 150 29.46 3.53 11.23
C GLN A 150 29.08 2.83 9.93
N TRP A 151 28.08 3.41 9.22
CA TRP A 151 27.62 2.91 7.93
C TRP A 151 28.31 3.63 6.79
N PHE A 152 28.89 2.89 5.86
CA PHE A 152 29.55 3.38 4.66
C PHE A 152 28.81 2.89 3.42
N MET A 153 28.50 3.81 2.52
CA MET A 153 27.92 3.49 1.22
C MET A 153 29.03 2.90 0.33
N VAL A 154 28.75 1.77 -0.30
CA VAL A 154 29.72 1.05 -1.17
C VAL A 154 29.04 0.63 -2.47
N ASP A 155 29.81 0.15 -3.44
CA ASP A 155 29.27 -0.50 -4.63
C ASP A 155 28.86 -1.96 -4.35
N TRP A 156 28.20 -2.58 -5.32
CA TRP A 156 27.73 -3.95 -5.19
C TRP A 156 28.88 -4.97 -5.14
N GLU A 157 29.97 -4.72 -5.85
CA GLU A 157 31.13 -5.61 -5.91
C GLU A 157 31.77 -5.72 -4.52
N THR A 158 32.11 -4.58 -3.93
CA THR A 158 32.67 -4.51 -2.56
C THR A 158 31.72 -5.13 -1.52
N ALA A 159 30.42 -4.88 -1.63
CA ALA A 159 29.44 -5.44 -0.70
C ALA A 159 29.39 -6.98 -0.78
N LEU A 160 29.35 -7.53 -1.99
CA LEU A 160 29.29 -8.97 -2.22
C LEU A 160 30.60 -9.67 -1.83
N GLU A 161 31.76 -9.08 -2.12
CA GLU A 161 33.05 -9.60 -1.67
C GLU A 161 33.10 -9.73 -0.16
N LYS A 162 32.66 -8.71 0.57
CA LYS A 162 32.62 -8.76 2.03
C LYS A 162 31.70 -9.86 2.55
N VAL A 163 30.51 -10.00 1.98
CA VAL A 163 29.58 -11.09 2.33
C VAL A 163 30.22 -12.46 2.12
N VAL A 164 30.86 -12.67 0.96
CA VAL A 164 31.51 -13.95 0.63
C VAL A 164 32.67 -14.26 1.61
N VAL A 165 33.50 -13.28 1.92
CA VAL A 165 34.61 -13.44 2.85
C VAL A 165 34.11 -13.82 4.25
N GLU A 166 33.11 -13.10 4.77
CA GLU A 166 32.58 -13.37 6.11
C GLU A 166 31.85 -14.72 6.18
N PHE A 167 31.06 -15.07 5.14
CA PHE A 167 30.43 -16.39 5.08
C PHE A 167 31.43 -17.54 5.02
N LYS A 168 32.51 -17.41 4.24
CA LYS A 168 33.57 -18.42 4.20
C LYS A 168 34.23 -18.61 5.56
N LYS A 169 34.51 -17.53 6.31
CA LYS A 169 35.03 -17.61 7.67
C LYS A 169 34.10 -18.38 8.60
N ILE A 170 32.83 -18.05 8.60
CA ILE A 170 31.81 -18.70 9.44
C ILE A 170 31.71 -20.19 9.10
N LEU A 171 31.66 -20.53 7.80
CA LEU A 171 31.62 -21.91 7.32
C LEU A 171 32.83 -22.73 7.78
N GLN A 172 34.02 -22.14 7.69
CA GLN A 172 35.27 -22.80 8.10
C GLN A 172 35.34 -22.98 9.61
N GLN A 173 34.86 -22.02 10.39
CA GLN A 173 34.96 -22.01 11.84
C GLN A 173 33.85 -22.82 12.52
N TYR A 174 32.63 -22.77 12.03
CA TYR A 174 31.45 -23.32 12.72
C TYR A 174 30.65 -24.32 11.89
N GLY A 175 30.99 -24.53 10.62
CA GLY A 175 30.30 -25.43 9.71
C GLY A 175 28.99 -24.87 9.13
N PRO A 176 28.32 -25.62 8.23
CA PRO A 176 27.14 -25.14 7.48
C PRO A 176 25.93 -24.88 8.36
N HIS A 177 25.82 -25.52 9.51
CA HIS A 177 24.67 -25.33 10.42
C HIS A 177 24.66 -23.99 11.16
N ALA A 178 25.74 -23.22 11.06
CA ALA A 178 25.85 -21.89 11.66
C ALA A 178 25.17 -20.79 10.82
N MET A 179 24.71 -21.13 9.62
CA MET A 179 24.02 -20.17 8.73
C MET A 179 22.55 -20.52 8.59
N GLY A 180 21.71 -19.49 8.62
CA GLY A 180 20.30 -19.59 8.39
C GLY A 180 19.80 -18.52 7.44
N ALA A 181 18.67 -18.75 6.80
CA ALA A 181 17.99 -17.78 5.95
C ALA A 181 16.56 -17.55 6.41
N LEU A 182 16.15 -16.28 6.44
CA LEU A 182 14.76 -15.87 6.61
C LEU A 182 14.31 -15.24 5.30
N ALA A 183 13.28 -15.79 4.70
CA ALA A 183 12.70 -15.28 3.47
C ALA A 183 11.24 -14.85 3.68
N SER A 184 10.80 -13.86 2.93
CA SER A 184 9.39 -13.47 2.91
C SER A 184 8.56 -14.52 2.17
N PRO A 185 7.32 -14.86 2.62
CA PRO A 185 6.42 -15.74 1.88
C PRO A 185 5.99 -15.16 0.53
N SER A 186 6.14 -13.87 0.33
CA SER A 186 5.87 -13.18 -0.95
C SER A 186 7.08 -13.13 -1.90
N SER A 187 8.23 -13.71 -1.50
CA SER A 187 9.40 -13.79 -2.39
C SER A 187 9.14 -14.80 -3.52
N THR A 188 9.56 -14.45 -4.72
CA THR A 188 9.60 -15.41 -5.84
C THR A 188 10.70 -16.44 -5.60
N THR A 189 10.44 -17.67 -5.96
CA THR A 189 11.42 -18.78 -5.95
C THR A 189 12.31 -18.71 -7.18
#